data_272f4f841a7af98d720d625a43a0334e
#
_entry.id   272f4f841a7af98d720d625a43a0334e
#
_cell.length_a   1.000
_cell.length_b   1.000
_cell.length_c   1.000
_cell.angle_alpha   90.00
_cell.angle_beta   90.00
_cell.angle_gamma   90.00
#
_symmetry.space_group_name_H-M   'P 1'
#
loop_
_entity.id
_entity.type
_entity.pdbx_description
1 polymer ?
#
loop_
_entity_poly.entity_id
_entity_poly.type
_entity_poly.pdbx_seq_one_letter_code
_entity_poly.pdbx_strand_id
1 'polypeptide(L)'
;GYSEFSGQIAAGELRLLAVSSDTRIPGVDAPTLQEAGIDMALQNWRMVAAAPGITDEQKAAITADIEAMVNSDAWKATLETKGWVNTYLAGDDFTAQLAADTAATEAILKDIGLVQ
;
A
#
# COMPACT_ATOMS: atom_id res chain seq x y z
N GLY A 1 8.88 3.77 4.35
CA GLY A 1 8.64 3.97 2.92
C GLY A 1 9.33 5.22 2.40
N TYR A 2 9.15 5.55 1.11
CA TYR A 2 9.78 6.73 0.46
C TYR A 2 9.58 8.02 1.25
N SER A 3 8.37 8.29 1.72
CA SER A 3 8.04 9.53 2.45
C SER A 3 8.85 9.74 3.73
N GLU A 4 9.36 8.68 4.33
CA GLU A 4 10.18 8.75 5.55
C GLU A 4 11.60 9.26 5.26
N PHE A 5 12.08 9.09 4.04
CA PHE A 5 13.42 9.47 3.59
C PHE A 5 13.43 10.66 2.63
N SER A 6 12.28 11.21 2.29
CA SER A 6 12.15 12.28 1.29
C SER A 6 12.99 13.53 1.65
N GLY A 7 13.10 13.85 2.93
CA GLY A 7 13.93 14.96 3.40
C GLY A 7 15.42 14.76 3.13
N GLN A 8 15.96 13.59 3.44
CA GLN A 8 17.36 13.25 3.19
C GLN A 8 17.67 13.14 1.69
N ILE A 9 16.69 12.65 0.89
CA ILE A 9 16.83 12.61 -0.56
C ILE A 9 16.86 14.02 -1.12
N ALA A 10 15.97 14.91 -0.66
CA ALA A 10 15.96 16.32 -1.09
C ALA A 10 17.22 17.07 -0.67
N ALA A 11 17.80 16.73 0.49
CA ALA A 11 19.06 17.30 0.96
C ALA A 11 20.30 16.73 0.23
N GLY A 12 20.14 15.72 -0.63
CA GLY A 12 21.24 15.05 -1.32
C GLY A 12 22.06 14.08 -0.45
N GLU A 13 21.59 13.78 0.75
CA GLU A 13 22.24 12.86 1.68
C GLU A 13 21.98 11.39 1.30
N LEU A 14 20.83 11.12 0.65
CA LEU A 14 20.45 9.82 0.13
C LEU A 14 20.14 9.91 -1.36
N ARG A 15 20.52 8.87 -2.11
CA ARG A 15 20.15 8.70 -3.51
C ARG A 15 19.08 7.62 -3.62
N LEU A 16 17.91 7.99 -4.15
CA LEU A 16 16.87 7.05 -4.49
C LEU A 16 17.26 6.27 -5.75
N LEU A 17 17.29 4.95 -5.67
CA LEU A 17 17.67 4.07 -6.79
C LEU A 17 16.45 3.53 -7.52
N ALA A 18 15.44 3.09 -6.78
CA ALA A 18 14.18 2.56 -7.30
C ALA A 18 13.11 2.61 -6.21
N VAL A 19 11.85 2.48 -6.61
CA VAL A 19 10.70 2.28 -5.74
C VAL A 19 10.09 0.89 -5.96
N SER A 20 9.53 0.30 -4.90
CA SER A 20 8.94 -1.05 -4.97
C SER A 20 7.47 -1.08 -5.39
N SER A 21 6.86 0.06 -5.70
CA SER A 21 5.51 0.12 -6.25
C SER A 21 5.45 -0.47 -7.66
N ASP A 22 4.30 -0.98 -8.05
CA ASP A 22 4.02 -1.50 -9.40
C ASP A 22 4.07 -0.43 -10.50
N THR A 23 3.79 0.82 -10.12
CA THR A 23 3.87 1.98 -11.00
C THR A 23 4.73 3.08 -10.39
N ARG A 24 5.27 3.98 -11.21
CA ARG A 24 6.02 5.14 -10.73
C ARG A 24 5.17 6.02 -9.83
N ILE A 25 5.77 6.50 -8.75
CA ILE A 25 5.11 7.43 -7.83
C ILE A 25 5.15 8.83 -8.45
N PRO A 26 4.01 9.53 -8.60
CA PRO A 26 3.98 10.89 -9.13
C PRO A 26 4.90 11.84 -8.35
N GLY A 27 5.71 12.63 -9.07
CA GLY A 27 6.64 13.57 -8.44
C GLY A 27 7.92 12.95 -7.88
N VAL A 28 8.12 11.64 -8.01
CA VAL A 28 9.34 10.93 -7.58
C VAL A 28 10.15 10.53 -8.81
N ASP A 29 11.36 11.07 -8.93
CA ASP A 29 12.26 10.76 -10.03
C ASP A 29 13.07 9.48 -9.75
N ALA A 30 12.39 8.34 -9.83
CA ALA A 30 13.02 7.03 -9.73
C ALA A 30 12.22 6.00 -10.53
N PRO A 31 12.88 4.98 -11.10
CA PRO A 31 12.21 3.84 -11.73
C PRO A 31 11.56 2.95 -10.67
N THR A 32 10.64 2.09 -11.08
CA THR A 32 10.21 0.94 -10.26
C THR A 32 11.28 -0.15 -10.28
N LEU A 33 11.18 -1.11 -9.35
CA LEU A 33 12.05 -2.29 -9.37
C LEU A 33 11.87 -3.09 -10.67
N GLN A 34 10.65 -3.21 -11.17
CA GLN A 34 10.35 -3.90 -12.44
C GLN A 34 11.00 -3.20 -13.63
N GLU A 35 10.94 -1.87 -13.70
CA GLU A 35 11.65 -1.10 -14.73
C GLU A 35 13.19 -1.24 -14.62
N ALA A 36 13.70 -1.45 -13.42
CA ALA A 36 15.11 -1.73 -13.16
C ALA A 36 15.53 -3.19 -13.42
N GLY A 37 14.63 -4.04 -13.91
CA GLY A 37 14.88 -5.43 -14.25
C GLY A 37 14.68 -6.44 -13.10
N ILE A 38 14.14 -5.99 -11.97
CA ILE A 38 13.81 -6.85 -10.83
C ILE A 38 12.31 -7.09 -10.84
N ASP A 39 11.88 -8.32 -11.14
CA ASP A 39 10.45 -8.70 -11.21
C ASP A 39 9.85 -8.82 -9.81
N MET A 40 9.68 -7.68 -9.17
CA MET A 40 9.07 -7.56 -7.85
C MET A 40 8.31 -6.24 -7.73
N ALA A 41 7.10 -6.32 -7.15
CA ALA A 41 6.36 -5.17 -6.65
C ALA A 41 5.88 -5.46 -5.23
N LEU A 42 6.05 -4.49 -4.33
CA LEU A 42 5.60 -4.58 -2.94
C LEU A 42 5.14 -3.21 -2.47
N GLN A 43 3.94 -3.14 -1.97
CA GLN A 43 3.37 -1.93 -1.39
C GLN A 43 3.16 -2.11 0.11
N ASN A 44 3.53 -1.08 0.89
CA ASN A 44 3.27 -1.06 2.32
C ASN A 44 1.91 -0.40 2.60
N TRP A 45 0.85 -1.16 2.37
CA TRP A 45 -0.52 -0.70 2.58
C TRP A 45 -1.01 -0.86 4.02
N ARG A 46 -2.13 -0.25 4.35
CA ARG A 46 -2.82 -0.34 5.65
C ARG A 46 -4.26 -0.76 5.42
N MET A 47 -4.84 -1.45 6.39
CA MET A 47 -6.26 -1.84 6.34
C MET A 47 -7.01 -1.36 7.58
N VAL A 48 -8.31 -1.25 7.44
CA VAL A 48 -9.26 -1.14 8.56
C VAL A 48 -9.90 -2.51 8.73
N ALA A 49 -9.82 -3.05 9.94
CA ALA A 49 -10.43 -4.31 10.30
C ALA A 49 -11.50 -4.09 11.39
N ALA A 50 -12.64 -4.74 11.26
CA ALA A 50 -13.68 -4.76 12.27
C ALA A 50 -13.53 -6.00 13.17
N ALA A 51 -14.23 -5.99 14.32
CA ALA A 51 -14.30 -7.14 15.20
C ALA A 51 -14.99 -8.33 14.51
N PRO A 52 -14.63 -9.57 14.85
CA PRO A 52 -15.34 -10.73 14.34
C PRO A 52 -16.80 -10.74 14.84
N GLY A 53 -17.71 -11.26 14.01
CA GLY A 53 -19.11 -11.42 14.36
C GLY A 53 -20.00 -10.17 14.21
N ILE A 54 -19.50 -9.11 13.54
CA ILE A 54 -20.37 -7.99 13.15
C ILE A 54 -21.42 -8.47 12.14
N THR A 55 -22.59 -7.80 12.10
CA THR A 55 -23.64 -8.11 11.12
C THR A 55 -23.30 -7.53 9.74
N ASP A 56 -24.00 -8.00 8.70
CA ASP A 56 -23.84 -7.47 7.34
C ASP A 56 -24.21 -5.98 7.26
N GLU A 57 -25.22 -5.54 8.04
CA GLU A 57 -25.60 -4.13 8.12
C GLU A 57 -24.47 -3.29 8.75
N GLN A 58 -23.86 -3.79 9.81
CA GLN A 58 -22.72 -3.12 10.44
C GLN A 58 -21.51 -3.06 9.50
N LYS A 59 -21.22 -4.15 8.79
CA LYS A 59 -20.17 -4.18 7.77
C LYS A 59 -20.44 -3.16 6.67
N ALA A 60 -21.67 -3.12 6.15
CA ALA A 60 -22.05 -2.17 5.09
C ALA A 60 -21.91 -0.72 5.56
N ALA A 61 -22.36 -0.40 6.78
CA ALA A 61 -22.24 0.93 7.34
C ALA A 61 -20.78 1.38 7.49
N ILE A 62 -19.92 0.55 8.07
CA ILE A 62 -18.47 0.85 8.21
C ILE A 62 -17.83 1.03 6.84
N THR A 63 -18.14 0.17 5.88
CA THR A 63 -17.60 0.28 4.51
C THR A 63 -18.01 1.61 3.87
N ALA A 64 -19.28 2.01 4.00
CA ALA A 64 -19.77 3.28 3.47
C ALA A 64 -19.09 4.50 4.11
N ASP A 65 -18.85 4.46 5.43
CA ASP A 65 -18.14 5.54 6.13
C ASP A 65 -16.68 5.66 5.65
N ILE A 66 -15.98 4.53 5.49
CA ILE A 66 -14.60 4.52 4.96
C ILE A 66 -14.58 5.00 3.50
N GLU A 67 -15.53 4.56 2.68
CA GLU A 67 -15.64 4.98 1.28
C GLU A 67 -15.89 6.49 1.17
N ALA A 68 -16.77 7.05 2.00
CA ALA A 68 -17.00 8.48 2.07
C ALA A 68 -15.73 9.24 2.48
N MET A 69 -14.99 8.72 3.46
CA MET A 69 -13.73 9.30 3.91
C MET A 69 -12.68 9.32 2.79
N VAL A 70 -12.42 8.19 2.13
CA VAL A 70 -11.36 8.10 1.10
C VAL A 70 -11.68 8.89 -0.17
N ASN A 71 -12.94 9.19 -0.42
CA ASN A 71 -13.37 10.05 -1.53
C ASN A 71 -13.39 11.54 -1.17
N SER A 72 -13.22 11.89 0.11
CA SER A 72 -13.23 13.27 0.58
C SER A 72 -12.02 14.09 0.12
N ASP A 73 -12.18 15.40 -0.03
CA ASP A 73 -11.07 16.30 -0.35
C ASP A 73 -10.05 16.37 0.79
N ALA A 74 -10.48 16.21 2.04
CA ALA A 74 -9.60 16.13 3.19
C ALA A 74 -8.65 14.93 3.11
N TRP A 75 -9.14 13.77 2.67
CA TRP A 75 -8.30 12.58 2.47
C TRP A 75 -7.32 12.78 1.31
N LYS A 76 -7.77 13.32 0.19
CA LYS A 76 -6.90 13.64 -0.97
C LYS A 76 -5.75 14.57 -0.56
N ALA A 77 -6.06 15.64 0.17
CA ALA A 77 -5.04 16.56 0.70
C ALA A 77 -4.08 15.86 1.68
N THR A 78 -4.57 14.91 2.46
CA THR A 78 -3.74 14.09 3.35
C THR A 78 -2.77 13.21 2.57
N LEU A 79 -3.25 12.55 1.51
CA LEU A 79 -2.40 11.73 0.63
C LEU A 79 -1.27 12.57 0.01
N GLU A 80 -1.59 13.75 -0.51
CA GLU A 80 -0.61 14.68 -1.07
C GLU A 80 0.42 15.12 -0.02
N THR A 81 -0.05 15.57 1.14
CA THR A 81 0.83 16.04 2.24
C THR A 81 1.77 14.94 2.73
N LYS A 82 1.31 13.69 2.76
CA LYS A 82 2.08 12.53 3.23
C LYS A 82 2.89 11.86 2.12
N GLY A 83 2.70 12.22 0.86
CA GLY A 83 3.29 11.53 -0.27
C GLY A 83 2.82 10.07 -0.36
N TRP A 84 1.55 9.80 -0.01
CA TRP A 84 0.96 8.47 -0.06
C TRP A 84 0.19 8.26 -1.36
N VAL A 85 0.19 7.03 -1.84
CA VAL A 85 -0.59 6.62 -3.02
C VAL A 85 -1.95 6.09 -2.55
N ASN A 86 -3.01 6.45 -3.27
CA ASN A 86 -4.33 5.88 -3.01
C ASN A 86 -4.37 4.42 -3.50
N THR A 87 -4.51 3.49 -2.57
CA THR A 87 -4.62 2.04 -2.81
C THR A 87 -5.93 1.49 -2.26
N TYR A 88 -6.98 2.32 -2.18
CA TYR A 88 -8.27 1.90 -1.62
C TYR A 88 -8.85 0.70 -2.39
N LEU A 89 -9.12 -0.35 -1.64
CA LEU A 89 -9.87 -1.54 -2.05
C LEU A 89 -10.88 -1.91 -0.96
N ALA A 90 -12.02 -2.43 -1.36
CA ALA A 90 -13.06 -2.93 -0.44
C ALA A 90 -13.74 -4.19 -1.01
N GLY A 91 -14.50 -4.88 -0.19
CA GLY A 91 -15.30 -6.04 -0.62
C GLY A 91 -14.44 -7.18 -1.18
N ASP A 92 -14.90 -7.74 -2.30
CA ASP A 92 -14.29 -8.91 -2.93
C ASP A 92 -12.92 -8.60 -3.50
N ASP A 93 -12.70 -7.41 -4.05
CA ASP A 93 -11.39 -6.98 -4.58
C ASP A 93 -10.35 -6.92 -3.45
N PHE A 94 -10.71 -6.37 -2.29
CA PHE A 94 -9.83 -6.37 -1.14
C PHE A 94 -9.54 -7.79 -0.62
N THR A 95 -10.55 -8.64 -0.60
CA THR A 95 -10.40 -10.05 -0.17
C THR A 95 -9.45 -10.81 -1.10
N ALA A 96 -9.58 -10.62 -2.41
CA ALA A 96 -8.70 -11.23 -3.40
C ALA A 96 -7.25 -10.74 -3.26
N GLN A 97 -7.06 -9.43 -3.09
CA GLN A 97 -5.73 -8.84 -2.89
C GLN A 97 -5.07 -9.35 -1.60
N LEU A 98 -5.82 -9.38 -0.49
CA LEU A 98 -5.32 -9.90 0.79
C LEU A 98 -4.89 -11.37 0.69
N ALA A 99 -5.67 -12.19 -0.03
CA ALA A 99 -5.32 -13.60 -0.24
C ALA A 99 -4.04 -13.74 -1.09
N ALA A 100 -3.90 -12.95 -2.15
CA ALA A 100 -2.70 -12.94 -2.99
C ALA A 100 -1.46 -12.50 -2.22
N ASP A 101 -1.54 -11.40 -1.47
CA ASP A 101 -0.42 -10.89 -0.66
C ASP A 101 -0.02 -11.86 0.45
N THR A 102 -1.01 -12.53 1.07
CA THR A 102 -0.75 -13.56 2.08
C THR A 102 0.00 -14.75 1.48
N ALA A 103 -0.45 -15.26 0.33
CA ALA A 103 0.19 -16.39 -0.34
C ALA A 103 1.63 -16.04 -0.79
N ALA A 104 1.82 -14.85 -1.36
CA ALA A 104 3.14 -14.37 -1.78
C ALA A 104 4.10 -14.23 -0.58
N THR A 105 3.62 -13.63 0.52
CA THR A 105 4.41 -13.46 1.74
C THR A 105 4.76 -14.81 2.36
N GLU A 106 3.81 -15.75 2.43
CA GLU A 106 4.06 -17.10 2.94
C GLU A 106 5.11 -17.84 2.12
N ALA A 107 5.04 -17.74 0.79
CA ALA A 107 6.04 -18.36 -0.10
C ALA A 107 7.44 -17.80 0.17
N ILE A 108 7.59 -16.48 0.30
CA ILE A 108 8.88 -15.84 0.62
C ILE A 108 9.38 -16.30 1.98
N LEU A 109 8.51 -16.30 3.00
CA LEU A 109 8.91 -16.69 4.36
C LEU A 109 9.34 -18.17 4.44
N LYS A 110 8.73 -19.06 3.65
CA LYS A 110 9.15 -20.46 3.50
C LYS A 110 10.51 -20.57 2.83
N ASP A 111 10.71 -19.82 1.73
CA ASP A 111 11.96 -19.85 0.96
C ASP A 111 13.16 -19.41 1.80
N ILE A 112 12.99 -18.41 2.67
CA ILE A 112 14.03 -17.95 3.60
C ILE A 112 14.06 -18.69 4.95
N GLY A 113 13.23 -19.72 5.13
CA GLY A 113 13.24 -20.60 6.31
C GLY A 113 12.65 -20.01 7.59
N LEU A 114 11.84 -18.97 7.50
CA LEU A 114 11.19 -18.34 8.67
C LEU A 114 9.86 -19.01 9.07
N VAL A 115 9.23 -19.75 8.17
CA VAL A 115 8.04 -20.59 8.44
C VAL A 115 8.19 -21.95 7.78
N GLN A 116 7.45 -22.96 8.32
CA GLN A 116 7.44 -24.34 7.80
C GLN A 116 6.28 -24.58 6.86
#